data_1972bb339de1f4b3e5f219e92362b118
#
_entry.id   1972bb339de1f4b3e5f219e92362b118
#
_cell.length_a   1.000
_cell.length_b   1.000
_cell.length_c   1.000
_cell.angle_alpha   90.00
_cell.angle_beta   90.00
_cell.angle_gamma   90.00
#
_symmetry.space_group_name_H-M   'P 1'
#
loop_
_entity.id
_entity.type
_entity.pdbx_description
1 polymer ?
#
loop_
_entity_poly.entity_id
_entity_poly.type
_entity_poly.pdbx_seq_one_letter_code
_entity_poly.pdbx_strand_id
1 'polypeptide(L)'
;QFGEDLSNLVVDSQEREKFWNTLCSLKGTDIQKDCEALRASIQYPKFLYRYRPVTTNSLNALRTNKLYFSKANYYDDPFDTFLHINIAAIMEEYRQNFKTPERTQEVIDGTKALLSGIIPEEKLEQLTVKSVQDRLAQGVLPDFQSYLLDIRNEVRKNIWSVCFSENGLNETLWLKYADQYRGFVQFYDMEDESTFLCGKHEKCKECGIRYGTPIYPICYSDTPYDATNFAEYIMMQKLTESVGKTIPPEWLEKMRPIAWEAERVTLVKKKCHEYDQEWRMIANAQMNAPVMVEMIPYGVVLGLRMNRVEEDLVIAMAKEAGVKKIYKSFIDENNELNAYPV
;
A
#
# COMPACT_ATOMS: atom_id res chain seq x y z
N GLN A 1 -34.32 3.11 12.11
CA GLN A 1 -34.15 3.56 10.70
C GLN A 1 -32.90 4.45 10.51
N PHE A 2 -31.85 4.26 11.32
CA PHE A 2 -30.63 5.06 11.22
C PHE A 2 -29.49 4.32 10.52
N GLY A 3 -29.63 3.01 10.33
CA GLY A 3 -28.64 2.18 9.65
C GLY A 3 -28.60 2.32 8.13
N GLU A 4 -29.67 2.80 7.51
CA GLU A 4 -29.76 2.87 6.03
C GLU A 4 -28.78 3.89 5.44
N ASP A 5 -28.53 5.01 6.11
CA ASP A 5 -27.60 6.03 5.63
C ASP A 5 -26.11 5.65 5.77
N LEU A 6 -25.81 4.67 6.61
CA LEU A 6 -24.43 4.17 6.87
C LEU A 6 -24.21 2.75 6.34
N SER A 7 -25.22 2.13 5.74
CA SER A 7 -25.09 0.80 5.15
C SER A 7 -24.33 0.87 3.82
N ASN A 8 -23.39 -0.02 3.66
CA ASN A 8 -22.66 -0.24 2.40
C ASN A 8 -22.99 -1.62 1.82
N LEU A 9 -22.89 -1.72 0.51
CA LEU A 9 -22.64 -3.01 -0.12
C LEU A 9 -21.27 -3.50 0.35
N VAL A 10 -21.24 -4.62 1.06
CA VAL A 10 -19.99 -5.28 1.43
C VAL A 10 -19.44 -5.96 0.19
N VAL A 11 -18.22 -5.61 -0.19
CA VAL A 11 -17.53 -6.27 -1.30
C VAL A 11 -17.13 -7.67 -0.86
N ASP A 12 -17.69 -8.67 -1.52
CA ASP A 12 -17.43 -10.05 -1.16
C ASP A 12 -16.03 -10.55 -1.54
N SER A 13 -15.67 -11.74 -1.08
CA SER A 13 -14.36 -12.32 -1.35
C SER A 13 -14.13 -12.61 -2.84
N GLN A 14 -15.18 -12.93 -3.61
CA GLN A 14 -15.08 -13.22 -5.04
C GLN A 14 -14.81 -11.95 -5.85
N GLU A 15 -15.43 -10.84 -5.49
CA GLU A 15 -15.14 -9.54 -6.10
C GLU A 15 -13.72 -9.07 -5.81
N ARG A 16 -13.24 -9.24 -4.57
CA ARG A 16 -11.85 -8.94 -4.19
C ARG A 16 -10.86 -9.83 -4.94
N GLU A 17 -11.17 -11.10 -5.13
CA GLU A 17 -10.36 -12.03 -5.92
C GLU A 17 -10.35 -11.65 -7.40
N LYS A 18 -11.48 -11.26 -7.98
CA LYS A 18 -11.58 -10.77 -9.36
C LYS A 18 -10.71 -9.53 -9.56
N PHE A 19 -10.78 -8.57 -8.63
CA PHE A 19 -9.92 -7.39 -8.64
C PHE A 19 -8.43 -7.79 -8.58
N TRP A 20 -8.07 -8.68 -7.67
CA TRP A 20 -6.70 -9.17 -7.49
C TRP A 20 -6.16 -9.84 -8.75
N ASN A 21 -6.94 -10.71 -9.38
CA ASN A 21 -6.57 -11.38 -10.62
C ASN A 21 -6.37 -10.37 -11.75
N THR A 22 -7.21 -9.34 -11.82
CA THR A 22 -7.03 -8.23 -12.77
C THR A 22 -5.71 -7.51 -12.49
N LEU A 23 -5.45 -7.09 -11.26
CA LEU A 23 -4.20 -6.41 -10.87
C LEU A 23 -2.96 -7.26 -11.23
N CYS A 24 -3.00 -8.57 -10.96
CA CYS A 24 -1.90 -9.49 -11.28
C CYS A 24 -1.68 -9.67 -12.79
N SER A 25 -2.69 -9.45 -13.61
CA SER A 25 -2.60 -9.58 -15.07
C SER A 25 -2.03 -8.34 -15.78
N LEU A 26 -1.99 -7.19 -15.09
CA LEU A 26 -1.56 -5.93 -15.68
C LEU A 26 -0.06 -5.92 -16.00
N LYS A 27 0.27 -5.30 -17.14
CA LYS A 27 1.65 -5.22 -17.64
C LYS A 27 2.27 -3.82 -17.53
N GLY A 28 1.46 -2.80 -17.22
CA GLY A 28 1.95 -1.42 -17.10
C GLY A 28 2.37 -0.76 -18.41
N THR A 29 1.95 -1.33 -19.54
CA THR A 29 2.25 -0.75 -20.86
C THR A 29 1.41 0.48 -21.19
N ASP A 30 0.22 0.58 -20.57
CA ASP A 30 -0.70 1.71 -20.68
C ASP A 30 -1.40 1.89 -19.32
N ILE A 31 -0.83 2.75 -18.49
CA ILE A 31 -1.29 2.96 -17.10
C ILE A 31 -2.74 3.47 -17.05
N GLN A 32 -3.19 4.25 -18.03
CA GLN A 32 -4.56 4.75 -18.04
C GLN A 32 -5.55 3.61 -18.27
N LYS A 33 -5.28 2.74 -19.25
CA LYS A 33 -6.11 1.54 -19.49
C LYS A 33 -6.07 0.56 -18.32
N ASP A 34 -4.89 0.38 -17.71
CA ASP A 34 -4.74 -0.44 -16.52
C ASP A 34 -5.61 0.09 -15.37
N CYS A 35 -5.61 1.41 -15.11
CA CYS A 35 -6.48 2.04 -14.12
C CYS A 35 -7.97 1.87 -14.44
N GLU A 36 -8.37 1.98 -15.70
CA GLU A 36 -9.74 1.75 -16.16
C GLU A 36 -10.16 0.28 -15.93
N ALA A 37 -9.27 -0.67 -16.26
CA ALA A 37 -9.51 -2.10 -16.04
C ALA A 37 -9.67 -2.43 -14.55
N LEU A 38 -8.84 -1.88 -13.68
CA LEU A 38 -8.95 -2.06 -12.23
C LEU A 38 -10.27 -1.50 -11.69
N ARG A 39 -10.68 -0.32 -12.15
CA ARG A 39 -11.97 0.27 -11.75
C ARG A 39 -13.16 -0.55 -12.21
N ALA A 40 -13.10 -1.11 -13.41
CA ALA A 40 -14.16 -1.95 -13.96
C ALA A 40 -14.23 -3.35 -13.31
N SER A 41 -13.18 -3.76 -12.60
CA SER A 41 -13.08 -5.09 -11.99
C SER A 41 -13.80 -5.22 -10.66
N ILE A 42 -14.15 -4.09 -10.01
CA ILE A 42 -14.77 -4.07 -8.68
C ILE A 42 -15.84 -2.99 -8.58
N GLN A 43 -16.88 -3.24 -7.82
CA GLN A 43 -17.86 -2.25 -7.42
C GLN A 43 -17.36 -1.51 -6.18
N TYR A 44 -17.29 -0.16 -6.26
CA TYR A 44 -16.93 0.64 -5.11
C TYR A 44 -18.09 0.71 -4.12
N PRO A 45 -17.81 0.63 -2.81
CA PRO A 45 -18.82 0.90 -1.79
C PRO A 45 -19.21 2.37 -1.87
N LYS A 46 -20.46 2.68 -1.49
CA LYS A 46 -20.92 4.08 -1.45
C LYS A 46 -20.11 4.91 -0.48
N PHE A 47 -19.78 4.35 0.67
CA PHE A 47 -18.98 5.02 1.69
C PHE A 47 -17.71 4.25 2.00
N LEU A 48 -16.62 4.99 2.26
CA LEU A 48 -15.40 4.49 2.88
C LEU A 48 -15.16 5.20 4.22
N TYR A 49 -14.82 4.43 5.23
CA TYR A 49 -14.74 4.86 6.62
C TYR A 49 -13.30 4.89 7.12
N ARG A 50 -12.96 5.91 7.89
CA ARG A 50 -11.64 6.07 8.50
C ARG A 50 -11.75 6.32 9.99
N TYR A 51 -11.22 5.40 10.78
CA TYR A 51 -11.19 5.43 12.23
C TYR A 51 -10.06 6.30 12.75
N ARG A 52 -10.32 7.16 13.74
CA ARG A 52 -9.36 8.13 14.25
C ARG A 52 -9.50 8.33 15.78
N PRO A 53 -8.38 8.35 16.54
CA PRO A 53 -8.39 8.85 17.90
C PRO A 53 -8.55 10.38 17.90
N VAL A 54 -9.00 10.97 18.98
CA VAL A 54 -9.02 12.42 19.17
C VAL A 54 -7.61 12.88 19.53
N THR A 55 -6.93 13.49 18.58
CA THR A 55 -5.58 14.05 18.73
C THR A 55 -5.50 15.38 18.00
N THR A 56 -4.53 16.22 18.34
CA THR A 56 -4.29 17.48 17.61
C THR A 56 -4.13 17.25 16.10
N ASN A 57 -3.42 16.18 15.70
CA ASN A 57 -3.20 15.87 14.29
C ASN A 57 -4.50 15.43 13.58
N SER A 58 -5.32 14.57 14.22
CA SER A 58 -6.56 14.10 13.62
C SER A 58 -7.61 15.21 13.52
N LEU A 59 -7.68 16.07 14.53
CA LEU A 59 -8.56 17.24 14.53
C LEU A 59 -8.16 18.26 13.46
N ASN A 60 -6.87 18.56 13.35
CA ASN A 60 -6.37 19.47 12.31
C ASN A 60 -6.59 18.89 10.91
N ALA A 61 -6.39 17.59 10.73
CA ALA A 61 -6.65 16.89 9.47
C ALA A 61 -8.14 16.97 9.11
N LEU A 62 -9.05 16.73 10.06
CA LEU A 62 -10.50 16.89 9.87
C LEU A 62 -10.84 18.32 9.46
N ARG A 63 -10.42 19.32 10.25
CA ARG A 63 -10.71 20.74 10.01
C ARG A 63 -10.26 21.24 8.64
N THR A 64 -9.12 20.73 8.15
CA THR A 64 -8.52 21.17 6.89
C THR A 64 -8.80 20.23 5.71
N ASN A 65 -9.68 19.24 5.86
CA ASN A 65 -10.01 18.24 4.83
C ASN A 65 -8.80 17.48 4.28
N LYS A 66 -7.76 17.27 5.11
CA LYS A 66 -6.52 16.64 4.67
C LYS A 66 -6.41 15.21 5.13
N LEU A 67 -6.08 14.32 4.20
CA LEU A 67 -5.68 12.95 4.48
C LEU A 67 -4.17 12.83 4.33
N TYR A 68 -3.50 12.59 5.45
CA TYR A 68 -2.07 12.32 5.45
C TYR A 68 -1.82 10.82 5.29
N PHE A 69 -0.92 10.49 4.38
CA PHE A 69 -0.48 9.12 4.16
C PHE A 69 0.51 8.71 5.25
N SER A 70 0.43 7.46 5.66
CA SER A 70 1.41 6.83 6.54
C SER A 70 2.34 5.94 5.73
N LYS A 71 3.62 5.92 6.10
CA LYS A 71 4.58 4.96 5.53
C LYS A 71 4.28 3.56 6.05
N ALA A 72 4.46 2.55 5.20
CA ALA A 72 4.21 1.16 5.57
C ALA A 72 5.11 0.66 6.73
N ASN A 73 6.28 1.24 6.93
CA ASN A 73 7.14 0.88 8.06
C ASN A 73 6.63 1.35 9.44
N TYR A 74 5.56 2.16 9.47
CA TYR A 74 4.87 2.56 10.70
C TYR A 74 3.59 1.75 10.99
N TYR A 75 3.30 0.73 10.18
CA TYR A 75 2.15 -0.15 10.45
C TYR A 75 2.43 -1.03 11.66
N ASP A 76 1.41 -1.23 12.49
CA ASP A 76 1.49 -2.08 13.69
C ASP A 76 1.76 -3.54 13.33
N ASP A 77 1.23 -4.02 12.21
CA ASP A 77 1.49 -5.36 11.71
C ASP A 77 2.80 -5.40 10.91
N PRO A 78 3.84 -6.10 11.38
CA PRO A 78 5.10 -6.24 10.66
C PRO A 78 4.98 -7.06 9.37
N PHE A 79 3.89 -7.82 9.21
CA PHE A 79 3.61 -8.61 8.00
C PHE A 79 2.79 -7.84 6.96
N ASP A 80 2.28 -6.67 7.31
CA ASP A 80 1.56 -5.83 6.38
C ASP A 80 2.54 -5.14 5.41
N THR A 81 2.18 -5.10 4.13
CA THR A 81 3.07 -4.59 3.07
C THR A 81 4.45 -5.28 3.11
N PHE A 82 4.42 -6.61 3.30
CA PHE A 82 5.61 -7.42 3.44
C PHE A 82 6.07 -7.94 2.08
N LEU A 83 7.29 -7.56 1.69
CA LEU A 83 7.92 -8.06 0.47
C LEU A 83 8.31 -9.54 0.66
N HIS A 84 7.46 -10.44 0.18
CA HIS A 84 7.78 -11.87 0.17
C HIS A 84 8.72 -12.18 -1.00
N ILE A 85 9.87 -12.76 -0.68
CA ILE A 85 10.90 -13.12 -1.66
C ILE A 85 11.09 -14.63 -1.61
N ASN A 86 10.98 -15.30 -2.73
CA ASN A 86 11.19 -16.74 -2.84
C ASN A 86 12.69 -17.08 -2.87
N ILE A 87 13.29 -17.04 -1.68
CA ILE A 87 14.73 -17.32 -1.50
C ILE A 87 15.08 -18.72 -1.99
N ALA A 88 14.19 -19.70 -1.84
CA ALA A 88 14.44 -21.07 -2.28
C ALA A 88 14.58 -21.14 -3.81
N ALA A 89 13.74 -20.44 -4.55
CA ALA A 89 13.85 -20.37 -6.01
C ALA A 89 15.14 -19.69 -6.46
N ILE A 90 15.49 -18.56 -5.84
CA ILE A 90 16.75 -17.85 -6.13
C ILE A 90 17.95 -18.77 -5.85
N MET A 91 17.96 -19.44 -4.72
CA MET A 91 19.08 -20.33 -4.36
C MET A 91 19.18 -21.54 -5.29
N GLU A 92 18.06 -22.06 -5.77
CA GLU A 92 18.07 -23.16 -6.73
C GLU A 92 18.60 -22.69 -8.09
N GLU A 93 18.19 -21.51 -8.56
CA GLU A 93 18.75 -20.90 -9.78
C GLU A 93 20.26 -20.68 -9.65
N TYR A 94 20.73 -20.18 -8.50
CA TYR A 94 22.15 -20.04 -8.22
C TYR A 94 22.88 -21.39 -8.31
N ARG A 95 22.35 -22.44 -7.68
CA ARG A 95 22.95 -23.78 -7.76
C ARG A 95 23.05 -24.28 -9.20
N GLN A 96 22.02 -24.08 -10.00
CA GLN A 96 22.01 -24.50 -11.40
C GLN A 96 23.00 -23.68 -12.25
N ASN A 97 23.05 -22.37 -12.04
CA ASN A 97 23.96 -21.48 -12.78
C ASN A 97 25.44 -21.72 -12.45
N PHE A 98 25.75 -22.16 -11.25
CA PHE A 98 27.15 -22.38 -10.81
C PHE A 98 27.51 -23.86 -10.59
N LYS A 99 26.76 -24.76 -11.22
CA LYS A 99 26.95 -26.21 -11.05
C LYS A 99 28.27 -26.71 -11.61
N THR A 100 28.74 -26.16 -12.72
CA THR A 100 30.02 -26.53 -13.34
C THR A 100 30.92 -25.31 -13.54
N PRO A 101 32.26 -25.48 -13.60
CA PRO A 101 33.17 -24.37 -13.87
C PRO A 101 32.88 -23.66 -15.20
N GLU A 102 32.52 -24.40 -16.24
CA GLU A 102 32.22 -23.88 -17.57
C GLU A 102 30.98 -22.98 -17.51
N ARG A 103 29.89 -23.47 -16.88
CA ARG A 103 28.67 -22.67 -16.72
C ARG A 103 28.88 -21.46 -15.82
N THR A 104 29.71 -21.62 -14.78
CA THR A 104 30.12 -20.49 -13.91
C THR A 104 30.84 -19.42 -14.73
N GLN A 105 31.73 -19.80 -15.62
CA GLN A 105 32.46 -18.86 -16.49
C GLN A 105 31.49 -18.13 -17.44
N GLU A 106 30.55 -18.84 -18.07
CA GLU A 106 29.54 -18.24 -18.95
C GLU A 106 28.72 -17.17 -18.20
N VAL A 107 28.27 -17.49 -16.97
CA VAL A 107 27.52 -16.54 -16.13
C VAL A 107 28.38 -15.33 -15.75
N ILE A 108 29.65 -15.55 -15.41
CA ILE A 108 30.60 -14.48 -15.10
C ILE A 108 30.81 -13.58 -16.31
N ASP A 109 31.03 -14.15 -17.50
CA ASP A 109 31.26 -13.37 -18.71
C ASP A 109 30.03 -12.56 -19.10
N GLY A 110 28.84 -13.15 -19.00
CA GLY A 110 27.57 -12.45 -19.15
C GLY A 110 27.40 -11.32 -18.14
N THR A 111 27.71 -11.57 -16.88
CA THR A 111 27.63 -10.57 -15.80
C THR A 111 28.64 -9.44 -16.04
N LYS A 112 29.90 -9.74 -16.43
CA LYS A 112 30.89 -8.72 -16.75
C LYS A 112 30.46 -7.86 -17.93
N ALA A 113 29.93 -8.47 -18.98
CA ALA A 113 29.41 -7.76 -20.16
C ALA A 113 28.25 -6.82 -19.76
N LEU A 114 27.33 -7.30 -18.94
CA LEU A 114 26.19 -6.51 -18.43
C LEU A 114 26.63 -5.36 -17.52
N LEU A 115 27.59 -5.58 -16.63
CA LEU A 115 28.03 -4.61 -15.64
C LEU A 115 29.18 -3.71 -16.12
N SER A 116 29.72 -3.97 -17.30
CA SER A 116 30.76 -3.15 -17.93
C SER A 116 30.30 -1.71 -18.07
N GLY A 117 31.12 -0.78 -17.64
CA GLY A 117 30.77 0.64 -17.60
C GLY A 117 29.79 1.04 -16.47
N ILE A 118 29.27 0.10 -15.68
CA ILE A 118 28.42 0.34 -14.51
C ILE A 118 29.25 0.16 -13.24
N ILE A 119 30.03 -0.92 -13.16
CA ILE A 119 30.93 -1.20 -12.04
C ILE A 119 32.39 -0.95 -12.48
N PRO A 120 33.25 -0.43 -11.60
CA PRO A 120 34.69 -0.30 -11.91
C PRO A 120 35.29 -1.61 -12.38
N GLU A 121 36.08 -1.56 -13.44
CA GLU A 121 36.62 -2.74 -14.10
C GLU A 121 37.46 -3.59 -13.14
N GLU A 122 38.22 -2.97 -12.27
CA GLU A 122 38.98 -3.61 -11.18
C GLU A 122 38.11 -4.55 -10.32
N LYS A 123 36.87 -4.15 -10.01
CA LYS A 123 35.92 -5.00 -9.26
C LYS A 123 35.36 -6.14 -10.12
N LEU A 124 35.19 -5.92 -11.43
CA LEU A 124 34.73 -6.94 -12.34
C LEU A 124 35.83 -8.01 -12.57
N GLU A 125 37.11 -7.63 -12.59
CA GLU A 125 38.23 -8.56 -12.71
C GLU A 125 38.34 -9.51 -11.51
N GLN A 126 37.92 -9.08 -10.32
CA GLN A 126 37.85 -9.93 -9.12
C GLN A 126 36.78 -11.01 -9.20
N LEU A 127 35.82 -10.91 -10.11
CA LEU A 127 34.80 -11.90 -10.35
C LEU A 127 35.40 -13.05 -11.21
N THR A 128 35.84 -14.09 -10.53
CA THR A 128 36.46 -15.29 -11.15
C THR A 128 35.68 -16.54 -10.72
N VAL A 129 35.82 -17.63 -11.49
CA VAL A 129 35.23 -18.94 -11.13
C VAL A 129 35.61 -19.34 -9.72
N LYS A 130 36.89 -19.19 -9.36
CA LYS A 130 37.38 -19.50 -8.03
C LYS A 130 36.72 -18.64 -6.96
N SER A 131 36.62 -17.31 -7.15
CA SER A 131 36.01 -16.40 -6.17
C SER A 131 34.52 -16.70 -5.95
N VAL A 132 33.81 -17.11 -7.01
CA VAL A 132 32.40 -17.50 -6.91
C VAL A 132 32.27 -18.82 -6.18
N GLN A 133 33.09 -19.83 -6.54
CA GLN A 133 33.05 -21.13 -5.87
C GLN A 133 33.44 -21.07 -4.39
N ASP A 134 34.45 -20.27 -4.04
CA ASP A 134 34.88 -20.05 -2.66
C ASP A 134 33.74 -19.40 -1.83
N ARG A 135 33.04 -18.42 -2.39
CA ARG A 135 31.87 -17.81 -1.74
C ARG A 135 30.71 -18.77 -1.57
N LEU A 136 30.41 -19.60 -2.57
CA LEU A 136 29.38 -20.63 -2.48
C LEU A 136 29.72 -21.67 -1.40
N ALA A 137 30.99 -22.05 -1.28
CA ALA A 137 31.47 -22.98 -0.25
C ALA A 137 31.43 -22.37 1.16
N GLN A 138 31.62 -21.07 1.30
CA GLN A 138 31.55 -20.34 2.58
C GLN A 138 30.13 -20.03 3.02
N GLY A 139 29.12 -20.33 2.22
CA GLY A 139 27.72 -20.03 2.51
C GLY A 139 27.41 -18.53 2.36
N VAL A 140 27.13 -18.08 1.16
CA VAL A 140 26.73 -16.69 0.83
C VAL A 140 25.43 -16.24 1.53
N LEU A 141 24.74 -17.18 2.18
CA LEU A 141 23.43 -16.98 2.79
C LEU A 141 23.35 -15.87 3.86
N PRO A 142 24.30 -15.70 4.80
CA PRO A 142 24.13 -14.67 5.85
C PRO A 142 24.14 -13.26 5.30
N ASP A 143 25.06 -12.93 4.39
CA ASP A 143 25.16 -11.58 3.80
C ASP A 143 23.96 -11.29 2.89
N PHE A 144 23.50 -12.31 2.16
CA PHE A 144 22.33 -12.21 1.30
C PHE A 144 21.03 -12.02 2.08
N GLN A 145 20.85 -12.73 3.19
CA GLN A 145 19.68 -12.54 4.07
C GLN A 145 19.64 -11.13 4.66
N SER A 146 20.77 -10.60 5.10
CA SER A 146 20.86 -9.23 5.61
C SER A 146 20.48 -8.22 4.51
N TYR A 147 20.98 -8.42 3.31
CA TYR A 147 20.66 -7.57 2.18
C TYR A 147 19.17 -7.60 1.77
N LEU A 148 18.54 -8.79 1.81
CA LEU A 148 17.09 -8.93 1.58
C LEU A 148 16.26 -8.21 2.64
N LEU A 149 16.69 -8.24 3.90
CA LEU A 149 16.04 -7.48 4.97
C LEU A 149 16.13 -5.97 4.73
N ASP A 150 17.26 -5.50 4.25
CA ASP A 150 17.46 -4.09 3.89
C ASP A 150 16.53 -3.66 2.74
N ILE A 151 16.36 -4.51 1.72
CA ILE A 151 15.41 -4.26 0.62
C ILE A 151 13.98 -4.19 1.13
N ARG A 152 13.55 -5.12 1.98
CA ARG A 152 12.22 -5.12 2.60
C ARG A 152 11.96 -3.83 3.38
N ASN A 153 12.93 -3.40 4.18
CA ASN A 153 12.84 -2.16 4.95
C ASN A 153 12.76 -0.94 4.03
N GLU A 154 13.53 -0.94 2.96
CA GLU A 154 13.55 0.17 1.99
C GLU A 154 12.20 0.30 1.26
N VAL A 155 11.63 -0.80 0.80
CA VAL A 155 10.31 -0.81 0.16
C VAL A 155 9.25 -0.24 1.12
N ARG A 156 9.21 -0.72 2.36
CA ARG A 156 8.25 -0.22 3.36
C ARG A 156 8.43 1.27 3.71
N LYS A 157 9.64 1.81 3.62
CA LYS A 157 9.87 3.25 3.81
C LYS A 157 9.36 4.12 2.66
N ASN A 158 9.25 3.55 1.46
CA ASN A 158 8.89 4.27 0.24
C ASN A 158 7.43 4.07 -0.18
N ILE A 159 6.72 3.14 0.42
CA ILE A 159 5.28 2.96 0.21
C ILE A 159 4.51 3.76 1.26
N TRP A 160 3.59 4.57 0.77
CA TRP A 160 2.71 5.40 1.58
C TRP A 160 1.26 5.03 1.31
N SER A 161 0.43 4.91 2.33
CA SER A 161 -0.99 4.69 2.13
C SER A 161 -1.88 5.38 3.16
N VAL A 162 -3.15 5.50 2.77
CA VAL A 162 -4.27 5.81 3.66
C VAL A 162 -5.20 4.61 3.66
N CYS A 163 -5.50 4.09 4.84
CA CYS A 163 -6.38 2.94 5.02
C CYS A 163 -7.80 3.40 5.35
N PHE A 164 -8.76 2.72 4.73
CA PHE A 164 -10.20 2.88 4.95
C PHE A 164 -10.82 1.50 5.19
N SER A 165 -12.05 1.46 5.69
CA SER A 165 -12.87 0.25 5.79
C SER A 165 -14.20 0.48 5.08
N GLU A 166 -14.83 -0.60 4.63
CA GLU A 166 -16.23 -0.57 4.13
C GLU A 166 -17.26 -0.42 5.26
N ASN A 167 -16.87 -0.68 6.49
CA ASN A 167 -17.76 -0.72 7.63
C ASN A 167 -17.42 0.37 8.65
N GLY A 168 -18.36 1.30 8.90
CA GLY A 168 -18.21 2.38 9.87
C GLY A 168 -18.57 1.97 11.30
N LEU A 169 -19.15 0.78 11.49
CA LEU A 169 -19.58 0.24 12.77
C LEU A 169 -18.80 -1.03 13.19
N ASN A 170 -17.63 -1.25 12.63
CA ASN A 170 -16.76 -2.38 12.95
C ASN A 170 -16.18 -2.23 14.36
N GLU A 171 -16.63 -3.04 15.30
CA GLU A 171 -16.22 -2.99 16.70
C GLU A 171 -14.71 -3.12 16.92
N THR A 172 -14.08 -4.01 16.16
CA THR A 172 -12.62 -4.22 16.27
C THR A 172 -11.85 -2.97 15.84
N LEU A 173 -12.29 -2.29 14.79
CA LEU A 173 -11.66 -1.05 14.34
C LEU A 173 -11.92 0.12 15.29
N TRP A 174 -13.09 0.18 15.92
CA TRP A 174 -13.37 1.13 16.99
C TRP A 174 -12.46 0.94 18.20
N LEU A 175 -12.17 -0.32 18.57
CA LEU A 175 -11.24 -0.62 19.65
C LEU A 175 -9.81 -0.24 19.30
N LYS A 176 -9.35 -0.62 18.10
CA LYS A 176 -7.94 -0.46 17.70
C LYS A 176 -7.58 0.98 17.31
N TYR A 177 -8.41 1.62 16.48
CA TYR A 177 -8.05 2.85 15.78
C TYR A 177 -8.84 4.08 16.20
N ALA A 178 -9.93 3.92 16.96
CA ALA A 178 -10.72 5.01 17.50
C ALA A 178 -10.65 5.09 19.03
N ASP A 179 -9.48 4.84 19.60
CA ASP A 179 -9.20 4.93 21.02
C ASP A 179 -10.27 4.26 21.89
N GLN A 180 -10.57 2.99 21.63
CA GLN A 180 -11.54 2.22 22.42
C GLN A 180 -12.92 2.91 22.51
N TYR A 181 -13.44 3.35 21.36
CA TYR A 181 -14.70 4.10 21.20
C TYR A 181 -14.70 5.53 21.76
N ARG A 182 -13.54 6.12 22.12
CA ARG A 182 -13.43 7.53 22.50
C ARG A 182 -13.14 8.43 21.31
N GLY A 183 -12.71 7.87 20.20
CA GLY A 183 -12.40 8.57 18.97
C GLY A 183 -13.62 8.80 18.08
N PHE A 184 -13.38 9.00 16.80
CA PHE A 184 -14.40 9.24 15.78
C PHE A 184 -14.08 8.52 14.49
N VAL A 185 -15.09 8.39 13.63
CA VAL A 185 -14.97 7.84 12.28
C VAL A 185 -15.35 8.91 11.27
N GLN A 186 -14.49 9.20 10.31
CA GLN A 186 -14.81 10.00 9.14
C GLN A 186 -15.28 9.07 8.03
N PHE A 187 -16.31 9.45 7.28
CA PHE A 187 -16.72 8.68 6.11
C PHE A 187 -16.89 9.57 4.89
N TYR A 188 -16.56 8.99 3.74
CA TYR A 188 -16.41 9.67 2.47
C TYR A 188 -17.37 9.03 1.47
N ASP A 189 -18.18 9.86 0.81
CA ASP A 189 -19.08 9.42 -0.26
C ASP A 189 -18.27 9.22 -1.54
N MET A 190 -18.15 7.98 -1.99
CA MET A 190 -17.36 7.64 -3.17
C MET A 190 -18.08 7.94 -4.49
N GLU A 191 -19.38 8.21 -4.44
CA GLU A 191 -20.19 8.62 -5.60
C GLU A 191 -20.22 10.15 -5.76
N ASP A 192 -20.01 10.91 -4.67
CA ASP A 192 -20.02 12.39 -4.72
C ASP A 192 -18.68 12.93 -5.26
N GLU A 193 -18.76 13.55 -6.44
CA GLU A 193 -17.61 14.16 -7.09
C GLU A 193 -16.91 15.23 -6.25
N SER A 194 -17.64 15.88 -5.34
CA SER A 194 -17.09 16.92 -4.46
C SER A 194 -16.24 16.37 -3.31
N THR A 195 -16.24 15.07 -3.09
CA THR A 195 -15.41 14.42 -2.08
C THR A 195 -13.92 14.61 -2.37
N PHE A 196 -13.55 14.61 -3.64
CA PHE A 196 -12.16 14.70 -4.08
C PHE A 196 -11.79 16.12 -4.48
N LEU A 197 -10.86 16.73 -3.75
CA LEU A 197 -10.33 18.06 -4.05
C LEU A 197 -8.95 17.94 -4.68
N CYS A 198 -8.76 18.66 -5.77
CA CYS A 198 -7.44 18.85 -6.35
C CYS A 198 -6.73 19.98 -5.60
N GLY A 199 -5.58 19.70 -4.98
CA GLY A 199 -4.77 20.73 -4.30
C GLY A 199 -4.24 21.86 -5.19
N LYS A 200 -4.44 21.79 -6.53
CA LYS A 200 -4.02 22.81 -7.50
C LYS A 200 -5.18 23.55 -8.14
N HIS A 201 -6.36 22.95 -8.22
CA HIS A 201 -7.52 23.52 -8.91
C HIS A 201 -8.81 23.19 -8.17
N GLU A 202 -9.66 24.15 -7.96
CA GLU A 202 -11.02 23.89 -7.51
C GLU A 202 -11.75 23.04 -8.57
N LYS A 203 -12.26 21.87 -8.20
CA LYS A 203 -13.03 20.96 -9.05
C LYS A 203 -12.32 20.49 -10.33
N CYS A 204 -11.03 20.23 -10.28
CA CYS A 204 -10.30 19.78 -11.48
C CYS A 204 -10.72 18.37 -11.91
N LYS A 205 -11.42 18.27 -13.03
CA LYS A 205 -11.72 17.01 -13.71
C LYS A 205 -10.48 16.41 -14.42
N GLU A 206 -9.45 17.23 -14.64
CA GLU A 206 -8.30 16.92 -15.49
C GLU A 206 -7.08 16.47 -14.71
N CYS A 207 -6.93 16.83 -13.42
CA CYS A 207 -5.72 16.56 -12.64
C CYS A 207 -5.55 15.10 -12.21
N GLY A 208 -6.47 14.23 -12.58
CA GLY A 208 -6.36 12.80 -12.31
C GLY A 208 -6.58 12.37 -10.84
N ILE A 209 -6.70 13.31 -9.89
CA ILE A 209 -6.97 12.95 -8.49
C ILE A 209 -8.27 12.15 -8.39
N ARG A 210 -9.29 12.55 -9.15
CA ARG A 210 -10.54 11.82 -9.22
C ARG A 210 -10.44 10.50 -10.00
N TYR A 211 -9.66 10.49 -11.08
CA TYR A 211 -9.50 9.34 -11.96
C TYR A 211 -8.24 8.54 -11.65
N GLY A 212 -7.29 9.14 -10.98
CA GLY A 212 -5.98 8.59 -10.70
C GLY A 212 -5.68 8.35 -9.23
N THR A 213 -6.59 8.71 -8.29
CA THR A 213 -6.38 8.33 -6.90
C THR A 213 -6.66 6.84 -6.76
N PRO A 214 -5.64 6.01 -6.63
CA PRO A 214 -5.79 4.57 -6.59
C PRO A 214 -6.30 4.18 -5.20
N ILE A 215 -7.62 4.10 -5.05
CA ILE A 215 -8.26 3.52 -3.86
C ILE A 215 -8.71 2.13 -4.26
N TYR A 216 -8.10 1.11 -3.68
CA TYR A 216 -8.31 -0.28 -4.05
C TYR A 216 -8.57 -1.15 -2.84
N PRO A 217 -9.35 -2.24 -3.00
CA PRO A 217 -9.62 -3.18 -1.92
C PRO A 217 -8.39 -4.03 -1.61
N ILE A 218 -8.25 -4.42 -0.35
CA ILE A 218 -7.28 -5.44 0.06
C ILE A 218 -7.79 -6.82 -0.37
N CYS A 219 -6.92 -7.60 -0.99
CA CYS A 219 -7.11 -9.03 -1.19
C CYS A 219 -6.62 -9.80 0.04
N TYR A 220 -7.47 -10.62 0.63
CA TYR A 220 -7.11 -11.43 1.79
C TYR A 220 -6.71 -12.83 1.36
N SER A 221 -5.46 -13.20 1.62
CA SER A 221 -4.88 -14.47 1.19
C SER A 221 -3.89 -15.00 2.22
N ASP A 222 -3.93 -16.31 2.45
CA ASP A 222 -2.90 -16.99 3.25
C ASP A 222 -1.63 -17.27 2.43
N THR A 223 -1.73 -17.15 1.10
CA THR A 223 -0.57 -17.23 0.20
C THR A 223 -0.05 -15.82 -0.04
N PRO A 224 1.18 -15.49 0.34
CA PRO A 224 1.76 -14.19 0.08
C PRO A 224 2.01 -13.99 -1.42
N TYR A 225 1.97 -12.73 -1.86
CA TYR A 225 2.39 -12.39 -3.21
C TYR A 225 3.89 -12.57 -3.37
N ASP A 226 4.34 -13.32 -4.38
CA ASP A 226 5.76 -13.50 -4.69
C ASP A 226 6.30 -12.25 -5.40
N ALA A 227 7.00 -11.43 -4.64
CA ALA A 227 7.59 -10.17 -5.08
C ALA A 227 9.08 -10.29 -5.41
N THR A 228 9.57 -11.50 -5.72
CA THR A 228 10.98 -11.76 -6.04
C THR A 228 11.46 -10.87 -7.19
N ASN A 229 10.67 -10.76 -8.26
CA ASN A 229 10.98 -9.90 -9.41
C ASN A 229 11.09 -8.40 -9.02
N PHE A 230 10.24 -7.93 -8.11
CA PHE A 230 10.31 -6.55 -7.61
C PHE A 230 11.55 -6.33 -6.73
N ALA A 231 11.90 -7.31 -5.92
CA ALA A 231 13.14 -7.26 -5.12
C ALA A 231 14.38 -7.21 -6.03
N GLU A 232 14.44 -8.02 -7.06
CA GLU A 232 15.52 -8.00 -8.04
C GLU A 232 15.65 -6.63 -8.74
N TYR A 233 14.53 -6.04 -9.13
CA TYR A 233 14.52 -4.68 -9.68
C TYR A 233 15.13 -3.65 -8.73
N ILE A 234 14.71 -3.66 -7.46
CA ILE A 234 15.23 -2.74 -6.43
C ILE A 234 16.71 -2.97 -6.18
N MET A 235 17.16 -4.24 -6.20
CA MET A 235 18.59 -4.58 -6.11
C MET A 235 19.38 -3.94 -7.24
N MET A 236 18.88 -4.09 -8.46
CA MET A 236 19.54 -3.52 -9.65
C MET A 236 19.53 -1.99 -9.61
N GLN A 237 18.44 -1.39 -9.18
CA GLN A 237 18.34 0.05 -9.01
C GLN A 237 19.39 0.56 -8.01
N LYS A 238 19.50 -0.04 -6.84
CA LYS A 238 20.50 0.34 -5.83
C LYS A 238 21.92 0.15 -6.33
N LEU A 239 22.18 -0.94 -7.05
CA LEU A 239 23.49 -1.20 -7.63
C LEU A 239 23.88 -0.10 -8.63
N THR A 240 23.00 0.24 -9.56
CA THR A 240 23.28 1.27 -10.57
C THR A 240 23.38 2.67 -9.96
N GLU A 241 22.52 3.01 -8.98
CA GLU A 241 22.58 4.26 -8.23
C GLU A 241 23.90 4.42 -7.45
N SER A 242 24.43 3.34 -6.86
CA SER A 242 25.69 3.36 -6.11
C SER A 242 26.90 3.75 -6.95
N VAL A 243 26.80 3.62 -8.27
CA VAL A 243 27.81 4.00 -9.26
C VAL A 243 27.39 5.23 -10.09
N GLY A 244 26.34 5.92 -9.66
CA GLY A 244 25.85 7.16 -10.30
C GLY A 244 25.20 6.93 -11.67
N LYS A 245 24.59 5.75 -11.89
CA LYS A 245 23.94 5.38 -13.14
C LYS A 245 22.50 4.94 -12.92
N THR A 246 21.76 4.80 -14.02
CA THR A 246 20.40 4.23 -14.06
C THR A 246 20.43 2.83 -14.63
N ILE A 247 19.40 2.04 -14.38
CA ILE A 247 19.26 0.69 -14.97
C ILE A 247 19.22 0.83 -16.49
N PRO A 248 20.09 0.11 -17.23
CA PRO A 248 20.07 0.13 -18.69
C PRO A 248 18.72 -0.31 -19.27
N PRO A 249 18.20 0.35 -20.34
CA PRO A 249 16.91 0.00 -20.93
C PRO A 249 16.81 -1.48 -21.34
N GLU A 250 17.87 -2.04 -21.89
CA GLU A 250 17.93 -3.45 -22.31
C GLU A 250 17.78 -4.45 -21.15
N TRP A 251 18.06 -4.03 -19.94
CA TRP A 251 17.81 -4.83 -18.74
C TRP A 251 16.34 -4.74 -18.31
N LEU A 252 15.76 -3.53 -18.35
CA LEU A 252 14.34 -3.35 -18.05
C LEU A 252 13.45 -4.16 -19.01
N GLU A 253 13.85 -4.30 -20.29
CA GLU A 253 13.13 -5.10 -21.27
C GLU A 253 13.15 -6.61 -20.95
N LYS A 254 14.21 -7.09 -20.31
CA LYS A 254 14.35 -8.50 -19.91
C LYS A 254 13.66 -8.83 -18.59
N MET A 255 13.43 -7.82 -17.75
CA MET A 255 12.72 -7.98 -16.49
C MET A 255 11.21 -8.09 -16.75
N ARG A 256 10.51 -8.73 -15.84
CA ARG A 256 9.04 -8.65 -15.84
C ARG A 256 8.60 -7.20 -15.62
N PRO A 257 7.39 -6.83 -16.07
CA PRO A 257 6.87 -5.49 -15.82
C PRO A 257 6.88 -5.16 -14.32
N ILE A 258 7.47 -4.01 -13.99
CA ILE A 258 7.61 -3.54 -12.61
C ILE A 258 6.41 -2.69 -12.19
N ALA A 259 5.70 -2.14 -13.16
CA ALA A 259 4.47 -1.42 -12.90
C ALA A 259 3.50 -2.30 -12.11
N TRP A 260 2.84 -1.70 -11.13
CA TRP A 260 1.89 -2.35 -10.22
C TRP A 260 2.50 -3.30 -9.17
N GLU A 261 3.81 -3.47 -9.11
CA GLU A 261 4.45 -4.34 -8.09
C GLU A 261 4.28 -3.78 -6.66
N ALA A 262 4.39 -2.47 -6.50
CA ALA A 262 4.16 -1.83 -5.21
C ALA A 262 2.70 -2.01 -4.74
N GLU A 263 1.74 -1.88 -5.66
CA GLU A 263 0.32 -2.13 -5.40
C GLU A 263 0.07 -3.60 -5.04
N ARG A 264 0.65 -4.54 -5.77
CA ARG A 264 0.53 -5.98 -5.47
C ARG A 264 1.06 -6.32 -4.08
N VAL A 265 2.21 -5.77 -3.69
CA VAL A 265 2.77 -5.97 -2.34
C VAL A 265 1.90 -5.32 -1.27
N THR A 266 1.29 -4.17 -1.57
CA THR A 266 0.54 -3.36 -0.60
C THR A 266 -0.91 -3.81 -0.45
N LEU A 267 -1.50 -4.43 -1.48
CA LEU A 267 -2.92 -4.78 -1.54
C LEU A 267 -3.20 -6.25 -1.19
N VAL A 268 -2.24 -6.97 -0.65
CA VAL A 268 -2.44 -8.32 -0.12
C VAL A 268 -2.20 -8.37 1.38
N LYS A 269 -3.08 -9.04 2.11
CA LYS A 269 -3.01 -9.19 3.57
C LYS A 269 -3.47 -10.58 3.98
N LYS A 270 -3.02 -11.07 5.14
CA LYS A 270 -3.44 -12.38 5.65
C LYS A 270 -4.93 -12.42 5.93
N LYS A 271 -5.59 -13.57 5.68
CA LYS A 271 -7.03 -13.77 5.91
C LYS A 271 -7.49 -13.48 7.33
N CYS A 272 -6.64 -13.65 8.33
CA CYS A 272 -6.97 -13.30 9.71
C CYS A 272 -7.32 -11.82 9.93
N HIS A 273 -7.07 -10.96 8.95
CA HIS A 273 -7.42 -9.54 8.95
C HIS A 273 -8.63 -9.20 8.07
N GLU A 274 -9.34 -10.20 7.54
CA GLU A 274 -10.49 -9.99 6.64
C GLU A 274 -11.62 -9.16 7.29
N TYR A 275 -11.72 -9.22 8.60
CA TYR A 275 -12.65 -8.39 9.37
C TYR A 275 -12.41 -6.88 9.22
N ASP A 276 -11.21 -6.43 8.80
CA ASP A 276 -10.89 -5.03 8.56
C ASP A 276 -11.68 -4.47 7.36
N GLN A 277 -12.09 -5.32 6.40
CA GLN A 277 -12.78 -4.93 5.16
C GLN A 277 -12.07 -3.71 4.53
N GLU A 278 -10.76 -3.84 4.40
CA GLU A 278 -9.88 -2.70 4.16
C GLU A 278 -9.80 -2.31 2.69
N TRP A 279 -9.71 -1.01 2.47
CA TRP A 279 -9.35 -0.35 1.21
C TRP A 279 -8.15 0.55 1.43
N ARG A 280 -7.31 0.70 0.42
CA ARG A 280 -6.12 1.56 0.49
C ARG A 280 -6.05 2.54 -0.67
N MET A 281 -5.77 3.78 -0.32
CA MET A 281 -5.22 4.76 -1.23
C MET A 281 -3.71 4.70 -1.14
N ILE A 282 -3.02 4.44 -2.26
CA ILE A 282 -1.58 4.20 -2.28
C ILE A 282 -0.88 5.35 -3.00
N ALA A 283 0.24 5.80 -2.44
CA ALA A 283 1.20 6.65 -3.12
C ALA A 283 2.57 5.99 -3.07
N ASN A 284 3.13 5.72 -4.23
CA ASN A 284 4.49 5.22 -4.38
C ASN A 284 5.38 6.42 -4.76
N ALA A 285 6.03 7.03 -3.77
CA ALA A 285 6.84 8.19 -4.01
C ALA A 285 8.03 8.24 -3.06
N GLN A 286 9.22 8.44 -3.63
CA GLN A 286 10.39 8.91 -2.88
C GLN A 286 10.18 10.39 -2.54
N MET A 287 9.38 10.68 -1.52
CA MET A 287 9.09 12.04 -1.10
C MET A 287 9.65 12.31 0.30
N ASN A 288 10.38 13.40 0.43
CA ASN A 288 10.87 13.88 1.72
C ASN A 288 9.81 14.64 2.54
N ALA A 289 8.64 14.91 1.97
CA ALA A 289 7.54 15.62 2.61
C ALA A 289 6.36 14.67 2.86
N PRO A 290 5.51 14.94 3.87
CA PRO A 290 4.30 14.17 4.07
C PRO A 290 3.44 14.19 2.81
N VAL A 291 3.14 13.01 2.26
CA VAL A 291 2.18 12.88 1.17
C VAL A 291 0.79 13.11 1.74
N MET A 292 -0.01 13.94 1.09
CA MET A 292 -1.38 14.20 1.48
C MET A 292 -2.27 14.40 0.27
N VAL A 293 -3.56 14.13 0.45
CA VAL A 293 -4.62 14.52 -0.48
C VAL A 293 -5.71 15.27 0.28
N GLU A 294 -6.48 16.06 -0.44
CA GLU A 294 -7.64 16.74 0.12
C GLU A 294 -8.90 15.94 -0.24
N MET A 295 -9.64 15.51 0.79
CA MET A 295 -10.94 14.84 0.65
C MET A 295 -11.88 15.39 1.70
N ILE A 296 -13.07 15.85 1.28
CA ILE A 296 -14.10 16.35 2.20
C ILE A 296 -14.89 15.16 2.75
N PRO A 297 -14.90 14.92 4.07
CA PRO A 297 -15.75 13.90 4.64
C PRO A 297 -17.23 14.25 4.41
N TYR A 298 -18.02 13.27 3.98
CA TYR A 298 -19.46 13.39 3.91
C TYR A 298 -20.06 13.50 5.32
N GLY A 299 -19.50 12.71 6.24
CA GLY A 299 -19.95 12.70 7.62
C GLY A 299 -18.90 12.24 8.62
N VAL A 300 -19.28 12.38 9.89
CA VAL A 300 -18.49 11.94 11.05
C VAL A 300 -19.40 11.16 11.99
N VAL A 301 -18.89 10.05 12.54
CA VAL A 301 -19.54 9.29 13.63
C VAL A 301 -18.69 9.47 14.89
N LEU A 302 -19.29 10.00 15.96
CA LEU A 302 -18.68 10.16 17.27
C LEU A 302 -18.71 8.84 18.04
N GLY A 303 -17.64 8.51 18.74
CA GLY A 303 -17.55 7.28 19.52
C GLY A 303 -18.45 7.29 20.75
N LEU A 304 -19.07 6.16 21.06
CA LEU A 304 -20.02 6.03 22.17
C LEU A 304 -19.44 6.39 23.57
N ARG A 305 -18.10 6.27 23.72
CA ARG A 305 -17.38 6.58 24.98
C ARG A 305 -16.65 7.93 24.95
N MET A 306 -16.85 8.73 23.89
CA MET A 306 -16.26 10.06 23.79
C MET A 306 -16.83 10.97 24.89
N ASN A 307 -15.99 11.73 25.56
CA ASN A 307 -16.43 12.71 26.53
C ASN A 307 -17.00 13.96 25.85
N ARG A 308 -17.84 14.71 26.56
CA ARG A 308 -18.57 15.84 25.98
C ARG A 308 -17.67 16.94 25.42
N VAL A 309 -16.53 17.20 26.04
CA VAL A 309 -15.59 18.24 25.56
C VAL A 309 -15.00 17.85 24.22
N GLU A 310 -14.62 16.60 24.07
CA GLU A 310 -14.12 16.06 22.80
C GLU A 310 -15.21 15.99 21.72
N GLU A 311 -16.46 15.65 22.10
CA GLU A 311 -17.61 15.70 21.20
C GLU A 311 -17.80 17.11 20.62
N ASP A 312 -17.89 18.11 21.50
CA ASP A 312 -18.07 19.51 21.10
C ASP A 312 -16.94 19.97 20.18
N LEU A 313 -15.70 19.55 20.47
CA LEU A 313 -14.51 19.87 19.67
C LEU A 313 -14.56 19.22 18.28
N VAL A 314 -14.85 17.91 18.20
CA VAL A 314 -14.96 17.20 16.92
C VAL A 314 -16.09 17.77 16.07
N ILE A 315 -17.26 18.06 16.70
CA ILE A 315 -18.40 18.69 16.02
C ILE A 315 -18.02 20.07 15.45
N ALA A 316 -17.30 20.89 16.23
CA ALA A 316 -16.85 22.19 15.77
C ALA A 316 -15.92 22.09 14.56
N MET A 317 -14.93 21.18 14.62
CA MET A 317 -13.99 20.94 13.51
C MET A 317 -14.69 20.39 12.26
N ALA A 318 -15.64 19.47 12.45
CA ALA A 318 -16.43 18.92 11.36
C ALA A 318 -17.30 19.98 10.67
N LYS A 319 -17.93 20.88 11.44
CA LYS A 319 -18.71 21.98 10.88
C LYS A 319 -17.83 22.98 10.11
N GLU A 320 -16.66 23.32 10.64
CA GLU A 320 -15.68 24.18 9.95
C GLU A 320 -15.20 23.55 8.63
N ALA A 321 -15.02 22.23 8.61
CA ALA A 321 -14.65 21.46 7.43
C ALA A 321 -15.78 21.32 6.39
N GLY A 322 -17.00 21.74 6.68
CA GLY A 322 -18.14 21.60 5.78
C GLY A 322 -18.77 20.20 5.76
N VAL A 323 -18.57 19.41 6.81
CA VAL A 323 -19.16 18.06 6.94
C VAL A 323 -20.69 18.13 6.97
N LYS A 324 -21.35 17.31 6.14
CA LYS A 324 -22.82 17.37 5.95
C LYS A 324 -23.60 16.65 7.04
N LYS A 325 -23.03 15.59 7.63
CA LYS A 325 -23.70 14.69 8.56
C LYS A 325 -22.84 14.40 9.78
N ILE A 326 -23.45 14.46 10.95
CA ILE A 326 -22.80 14.09 12.20
C ILE A 326 -23.69 13.10 12.94
N TYR A 327 -23.10 12.00 13.38
CA TYR A 327 -23.77 10.92 14.10
C TYR A 327 -23.06 10.65 15.42
N LYS A 328 -23.80 10.02 16.35
CA LYS A 328 -23.26 9.48 17.59
C LYS A 328 -23.51 7.98 17.62
N SER A 329 -22.47 7.19 17.89
CA SER A 329 -22.62 5.74 18.04
C SER A 329 -23.22 5.38 19.41
N PHE A 330 -23.97 4.29 19.47
CA PHE A 330 -24.60 3.73 20.67
C PHE A 330 -24.78 2.22 20.52
N ILE A 331 -25.07 1.54 21.62
CA ILE A 331 -25.44 0.12 21.59
C ILE A 331 -26.96 0.06 21.65
N ASP A 332 -27.56 -0.60 20.68
CA ASP A 332 -29.02 -0.75 20.59
C ASP A 332 -29.57 -1.88 21.48
N GLU A 333 -30.88 -2.10 21.43
CA GLU A 333 -31.58 -3.11 22.22
C GLU A 333 -31.21 -4.56 21.86
N ASN A 334 -30.60 -4.79 20.69
CA ASN A 334 -30.10 -6.08 20.23
C ASN A 334 -28.63 -6.31 20.61
N ASN A 335 -28.01 -5.38 21.37
CA ASN A 335 -26.58 -5.32 21.67
C ASN A 335 -25.70 -5.11 20.44
N GLU A 336 -26.20 -4.47 19.39
CA GLU A 336 -25.46 -4.14 18.19
C GLU A 336 -25.01 -2.67 18.23
N LEU A 337 -23.82 -2.41 17.69
CA LEU A 337 -23.32 -1.04 17.54
C LEU A 337 -24.10 -0.36 16.41
N ASN A 338 -24.69 0.79 16.73
CA ASN A 338 -25.50 1.58 15.80
C ASN A 338 -25.16 3.07 15.93
N ALA A 339 -25.76 3.95 15.13
CA ALA A 339 -25.54 5.39 15.19
C ALA A 339 -26.83 6.18 14.93
N TYR A 340 -26.95 7.35 15.56
CA TYR A 340 -28.05 8.27 15.36
C TYR A 340 -27.53 9.68 15.01
N PRO A 341 -28.27 10.50 14.25
CA PRO A 341 -27.87 11.87 13.90
C PRO A 341 -27.90 12.78 15.14
N VAL A 342 -26.93 13.72 15.18
CA VAL A 342 -26.72 14.68 16.27
C VAL A 342 -27.04 16.11 15.81
#